data_8d8eb662dc4c3e37672737f5460de714
#
_entry.id   8d8eb662dc4c3e37672737f5460de714
#
_cell.length_a   1.000
_cell.length_b   1.000
_cell.length_c   1.000
_cell.angle_alpha   90.00
_cell.angle_beta   90.00
_cell.angle_gamma   90.00
#
_symmetry.space_group_name_H-M   'P 1'
#
loop_
_entity.id
_entity.type
_entity.pdbx_description
1 polymer ?
#
loop_
_entity_poly.entity_id
_entity_poly.type
_entity_poly.pdbx_seq_one_letter_code
_entity_poly.pdbx_strand_id
1 'polypeptide(L)'
;MKYKYDVFISYSRRDYVDESYNVIPGNAIAEIQNVFDENGITYWFDKDGIYSGQEFIEIITGAIAESKILIFISSKHSNESMWTAGEIFEALDGEKAIIPVKIDNSQYNKKFKLLIRPLDYIDYLENPKNALKDLLRAINKVKEDIAQKQREEEKLREERERRKQRKKK
;
A
#
# COMPACT_ATOMS: atom_id res chain seq x y z
N MET A 1 12.09 -11.76 4.78
CA MET A 1 12.39 -10.49 4.08
C MET A 1 12.17 -9.33 5.06
N LYS A 2 13.08 -8.38 5.19
CA LYS A 2 12.91 -7.24 6.11
C LYS A 2 12.26 -6.11 5.33
N TYR A 3 11.03 -5.77 5.65
CA TYR A 3 10.33 -4.62 5.05
C TYR A 3 10.93 -3.30 5.55
N LYS A 4 11.04 -2.32 4.68
CA LYS A 4 11.51 -0.97 4.97
C LYS A 4 10.36 -0.03 5.32
N TYR A 5 9.22 -0.25 4.67
CA TYR A 5 8.01 0.54 4.87
C TYR A 5 6.84 -0.33 5.33
N ASP A 6 5.95 0.25 6.12
CA ASP A 6 4.67 -0.37 6.43
C ASP A 6 3.73 -0.26 5.21
N VAL A 7 3.77 0.87 4.52
CA VAL A 7 2.81 1.21 3.46
C VAL A 7 3.52 1.78 2.23
N PHE A 8 3.05 1.39 1.05
CA PHE A 8 3.24 2.09 -0.22
C PHE A 8 1.94 2.82 -0.55
N ILE A 9 1.99 4.14 -0.78
CA ILE A 9 0.82 4.94 -1.16
C ILE A 9 0.78 5.07 -2.68
N SER A 10 -0.17 4.36 -3.31
CA SER A 10 -0.47 4.47 -4.75
C SER A 10 -1.58 5.51 -4.94
N TYR A 11 -1.28 6.58 -5.68
CA TYR A 11 -2.19 7.71 -5.86
C TYR A 11 -1.96 8.41 -7.20
N SER A 12 -2.91 9.22 -7.62
CA SER A 12 -2.70 10.16 -8.72
C SER A 12 -2.21 11.50 -8.19
N ARG A 13 -1.15 12.02 -8.79
CA ARG A 13 -0.59 13.33 -8.45
C ARG A 13 -1.63 14.46 -8.52
N ARG A 14 -2.61 14.35 -9.42
CA ARG A 14 -3.73 15.31 -9.55
C ARG A 14 -4.62 15.41 -8.32
N ASP A 15 -4.59 14.41 -7.46
CA ASP A 15 -5.35 14.40 -6.20
C ASP A 15 -4.57 15.05 -5.04
N TYR A 16 -3.29 15.33 -5.25
CA TYR A 16 -2.39 15.87 -4.23
C TYR A 16 -1.93 17.31 -4.50
N VAL A 17 -1.59 17.63 -5.76
CA VAL A 17 -1.15 18.96 -6.17
C VAL A 17 -2.00 19.51 -7.30
N ASP A 18 -2.13 20.84 -7.33
CA ASP A 18 -2.77 21.59 -8.42
C ASP A 18 -1.86 21.71 -9.66
N GLU A 19 -2.34 22.40 -10.69
CA GLU A 19 -1.59 22.64 -11.93
C GLU A 19 -0.31 23.46 -11.74
N SER A 20 -0.21 24.20 -10.64
CA SER A 20 0.97 24.98 -10.24
C SER A 20 1.89 24.22 -9.28
N TYR A 21 1.65 22.92 -9.07
CA TYR A 21 2.37 22.05 -8.15
C TYR A 21 2.27 22.44 -6.67
N ASN A 22 1.25 23.23 -6.30
CA ASN A 22 0.96 23.48 -4.89
C ASN A 22 0.10 22.36 -4.33
N VAL A 23 0.38 21.97 -3.08
CA VAL A 23 -0.45 20.98 -2.36
C VAL A 23 -1.87 21.52 -2.23
N ILE A 24 -2.84 20.73 -2.70
CA ILE A 24 -4.27 21.08 -2.60
C ILE A 24 -4.67 21.09 -1.12
N PRO A 25 -5.14 22.21 -0.58
CA PRO A 25 -5.55 22.31 0.83
C PRO A 25 -6.62 21.27 1.19
N GLY A 26 -6.43 20.55 2.29
CA GLY A 26 -7.42 19.58 2.79
C GLY A 26 -7.58 18.33 1.92
N ASN A 27 -6.61 18.01 1.04
CA ASN A 27 -6.69 16.78 0.28
C ASN A 27 -6.55 15.54 1.16
N ALA A 28 -7.24 14.46 0.80
CA ALA A 28 -7.29 13.23 1.56
C ALA A 28 -5.91 12.59 1.78
N ILE A 29 -4.99 12.72 0.80
CA ILE A 29 -3.67 12.11 0.86
C ILE A 29 -2.84 12.78 1.95
N ALA A 30 -2.86 14.11 2.03
CA ALA A 30 -2.15 14.85 3.08
C ALA A 30 -2.69 14.52 4.49
N GLU A 31 -4.01 14.34 4.64
CA GLU A 31 -4.60 13.92 5.91
C GLU A 31 -4.21 12.49 6.30
N ILE A 32 -4.15 11.57 5.33
CA ILE A 32 -3.66 10.21 5.55
C ILE A 32 -2.19 10.23 5.99
N GLN A 33 -1.34 11.01 5.34
CA GLN A 33 0.07 11.16 5.72
C GLN A 33 0.23 11.69 7.14
N ASN A 34 -0.54 12.73 7.52
CA ASN A 34 -0.51 13.27 8.88
C ASN A 34 -0.87 12.21 9.92
N VAL A 35 -1.91 11.42 9.67
CA VAL A 35 -2.31 10.33 10.57
C VAL A 35 -1.26 9.24 10.65
N PHE A 36 -0.57 8.94 9.55
CA PHE A 36 0.54 7.97 9.57
C PHE A 36 1.72 8.48 10.40
N ASP A 37 2.10 9.74 10.22
CA ASP A 37 3.18 10.36 10.98
C ASP A 37 2.86 10.38 12.49
N GLU A 38 1.64 10.73 12.88
CA GLU A 38 1.17 10.72 14.25
C GLU A 38 1.15 9.34 14.91
N ASN A 39 0.98 8.28 14.10
CA ASN A 39 0.89 6.89 14.58
C ASN A 39 2.16 6.06 14.30
N GLY A 40 3.25 6.69 13.84
CA GLY A 40 4.52 6.01 13.59
C GLY A 40 4.46 4.96 12.46
N ILE A 41 3.55 5.14 11.49
CA ILE A 41 3.45 4.29 10.31
C ILE A 41 4.45 4.81 9.26
N THR A 42 5.39 3.96 8.89
CA THR A 42 6.35 4.29 7.84
C THR A 42 5.73 4.07 6.46
N TYR A 43 5.92 5.01 5.55
CA TYR A 43 5.36 4.89 4.20
C TYR A 43 6.31 5.38 3.12
N TRP A 44 6.17 4.80 1.93
CA TRP A 44 6.77 5.32 0.71
C TRP A 44 5.75 6.16 -0.05
N PHE A 45 6.21 7.32 -0.50
CA PHE A 45 5.42 8.30 -1.22
C PHE A 45 6.30 9.01 -2.26
N ASP A 46 5.91 8.96 -3.52
CA ASP A 46 6.60 9.69 -4.57
C ASP A 46 6.20 11.17 -4.54
N LYS A 47 6.95 11.95 -3.77
CA LYS A 47 6.68 13.37 -3.57
C LYS A 47 6.99 14.20 -4.82
N ASP A 48 8.04 13.87 -5.52
CA ASP A 48 8.66 14.79 -6.48
C ASP A 48 8.38 14.43 -7.95
N GLY A 49 7.98 13.20 -8.26
CA GLY A 49 7.77 12.72 -9.63
C GLY A 49 8.98 12.95 -10.53
N ILE A 50 10.19 12.97 -9.93
CA ILE A 50 11.43 13.40 -10.56
C ILE A 50 11.99 12.35 -11.50
N TYR A 51 11.60 11.10 -11.28
CA TYR A 51 12.11 9.94 -12.00
C TYR A 51 11.39 9.76 -13.33
N SER A 52 12.13 9.40 -14.35
CA SER A 52 11.57 9.11 -15.68
C SER A 52 12.15 7.82 -16.25
N GLY A 53 11.37 7.16 -17.10
CA GLY A 53 11.80 5.97 -17.82
C GLY A 53 12.01 4.75 -16.94
N GLN A 54 13.00 3.94 -17.29
CA GLN A 54 13.26 2.65 -16.64
C GLN A 54 13.70 2.79 -15.18
N GLU A 55 14.47 3.81 -14.85
CA GLU A 55 14.90 4.10 -13.48
C GLU A 55 13.69 4.31 -12.54
N PHE A 56 12.67 5.02 -13.02
CA PHE A 56 11.42 5.23 -12.29
C PHE A 56 10.70 3.89 -11.99
N ILE A 57 10.63 3.00 -12.97
CA ILE A 57 10.02 1.67 -12.81
C ILE A 57 10.75 0.86 -11.75
N GLU A 58 12.08 0.83 -11.78
CA GLU A 58 12.90 0.10 -10.82
C GLU A 58 12.72 0.62 -9.38
N ILE A 59 12.65 1.93 -9.20
CA ILE A 59 12.43 2.55 -7.89
C ILE A 59 11.05 2.20 -7.34
N ILE A 60 10.01 2.30 -8.14
CA ILE A 60 8.64 1.98 -7.72
C ILE A 60 8.50 0.50 -7.39
N THR A 61 8.96 -0.39 -8.28
CA THR A 61 8.93 -1.83 -8.07
C THR A 61 9.68 -2.22 -6.79
N GLY A 62 10.85 -1.63 -6.56
CA GLY A 62 11.61 -1.82 -5.33
C GLY A 62 10.87 -1.33 -4.08
N ALA A 63 10.26 -0.15 -4.15
CA ALA A 63 9.50 0.40 -3.03
C ALA A 63 8.25 -0.44 -2.68
N ILE A 64 7.55 -0.96 -3.69
CA ILE A 64 6.43 -1.89 -3.49
C ILE A 64 6.93 -3.18 -2.83
N ALA A 65 8.03 -3.76 -3.32
CA ALA A 65 8.62 -4.97 -2.76
C ALA A 65 9.04 -4.79 -1.28
N GLU A 66 9.59 -3.63 -0.93
CA GLU A 66 10.02 -3.25 0.42
C GLU A 66 8.88 -2.82 1.35
N SER A 67 7.65 -2.71 0.86
CA SER A 67 6.46 -2.34 1.63
C SER A 67 5.65 -3.56 2.04
N LYS A 68 4.99 -3.49 3.20
CA LYS A 68 4.07 -4.56 3.67
C LYS A 68 2.72 -4.50 2.98
N ILE A 69 2.22 -3.29 2.73
CA ILE A 69 0.85 -3.00 2.30
C ILE A 69 0.91 -1.98 1.17
N LEU A 70 0.09 -2.15 0.14
CA LEU A 70 -0.21 -1.11 -0.82
C LEU A 70 -1.57 -0.48 -0.46
N ILE A 71 -1.59 0.83 -0.21
CA ILE A 71 -2.81 1.61 -0.10
C ILE A 71 -3.09 2.24 -1.45
N PHE A 72 -4.24 1.91 -2.02
CA PHE A 72 -4.69 2.46 -3.30
C PHE A 72 -5.69 3.60 -3.06
N ILE A 73 -5.27 4.83 -3.33
CA ILE A 73 -6.16 6.00 -3.29
C ILE A 73 -7.02 6.00 -4.54
N SER A 74 -8.25 5.53 -4.42
CA SER A 74 -9.19 5.41 -5.54
C SER A 74 -9.89 6.73 -5.81
N SER A 75 -9.59 7.31 -6.95
CA SER A 75 -10.19 8.52 -7.49
C SER A 75 -10.42 8.38 -8.98
N LYS A 76 -11.13 9.35 -9.58
CA LYS A 76 -11.25 9.44 -11.03
C LYS A 76 -9.88 9.46 -11.70
N HIS A 77 -8.95 10.23 -11.17
CA HIS A 77 -7.62 10.37 -11.74
C HIS A 77 -6.76 9.10 -11.61
N SER A 78 -6.76 8.47 -10.45
CA SER A 78 -6.01 7.23 -10.24
C SER A 78 -6.59 6.06 -11.04
N ASN A 79 -7.91 5.98 -11.17
CA ASN A 79 -8.60 4.95 -11.94
C ASN A 79 -8.32 5.04 -13.46
N GLU A 80 -7.95 6.21 -13.95
CA GLU A 80 -7.55 6.43 -15.35
C GLU A 80 -6.04 6.26 -15.57
N SER A 81 -5.25 6.19 -14.49
CA SER A 81 -3.79 6.14 -14.56
C SER A 81 -3.27 4.74 -14.93
N MET A 82 -2.42 4.69 -15.94
CA MET A 82 -1.68 3.47 -16.30
C MET A 82 -0.64 3.08 -15.24
N TRP A 83 -0.05 4.07 -14.58
CA TRP A 83 0.93 3.87 -13.52
C TRP A 83 0.30 3.22 -12.30
N THR A 84 -0.83 3.75 -11.84
CA THR A 84 -1.60 3.17 -10.73
C THR A 84 -2.01 1.72 -11.02
N ALA A 85 -2.42 1.42 -12.24
CA ALA A 85 -2.72 0.05 -12.63
C ALA A 85 -1.48 -0.86 -12.54
N GLY A 86 -0.32 -0.39 -13.00
CA GLY A 86 0.95 -1.11 -12.91
C GLY A 86 1.35 -1.40 -11.46
N GLU A 87 1.24 -0.42 -10.57
CA GLU A 87 1.53 -0.56 -9.14
C GLU A 87 0.63 -1.59 -8.45
N ILE A 88 -0.67 -1.60 -8.78
CA ILE A 88 -1.62 -2.58 -8.28
C ILE A 88 -1.25 -3.99 -8.76
N PHE A 89 -0.90 -4.16 -10.04
CA PHE A 89 -0.48 -5.46 -10.57
C PHE A 89 0.81 -5.94 -9.92
N GLU A 90 1.79 -5.07 -9.73
CA GLU A 90 3.05 -5.40 -9.04
C GLU A 90 2.81 -5.85 -7.59
N ALA A 91 1.91 -5.15 -6.87
CA ALA A 91 1.55 -5.53 -5.52
C ALA A 91 0.83 -6.88 -5.45
N LEU A 92 -0.05 -7.18 -6.42
CA LEU A 92 -0.74 -8.47 -6.51
C LEU A 92 0.24 -9.61 -6.83
N ASP A 93 1.16 -9.41 -7.76
CA ASP A 93 2.20 -10.39 -8.09
C ASP A 93 3.10 -10.69 -6.88
N GLY A 94 3.43 -9.66 -6.10
CA GLY A 94 4.16 -9.78 -4.83
C GLY A 94 3.33 -10.28 -3.64
N GLU A 95 2.08 -10.70 -3.84
CA GLU A 95 1.15 -11.15 -2.78
C GLU A 95 0.99 -10.14 -1.63
N LYS A 96 1.07 -8.84 -1.95
CA LYS A 96 0.90 -7.77 -0.97
C LYS A 96 -0.58 -7.59 -0.59
N ALA A 97 -0.83 -7.21 0.65
CA ALA A 97 -2.15 -6.73 1.02
C ALA A 97 -2.43 -5.39 0.32
N ILE A 98 -3.63 -5.25 -0.25
CA ILE A 98 -4.07 -4.02 -0.90
C ILE A 98 -5.28 -3.49 -0.15
N ILE A 99 -5.23 -2.23 0.26
CA ILE A 99 -6.32 -1.53 0.93
C ILE A 99 -6.78 -0.38 0.04
N PRO A 100 -7.91 -0.50 -0.66
CA PRO A 100 -8.48 0.59 -1.42
C PRO A 100 -9.08 1.66 -0.48
N VAL A 101 -8.78 2.93 -0.74
CA VAL A 101 -9.36 4.09 -0.05
C VAL A 101 -10.08 4.94 -1.09
N LYS A 102 -11.40 4.98 -1.04
CA LYS A 102 -12.23 5.77 -1.96
C LYS A 102 -12.33 7.21 -1.48
N ILE A 103 -11.83 8.13 -2.30
CA ILE A 103 -11.90 9.58 -2.05
C ILE A 103 -12.93 10.28 -2.94
N ASP A 104 -13.52 9.56 -3.91
CA ASP A 104 -14.65 9.99 -4.74
C ASP A 104 -15.52 8.80 -5.17
N ASN A 105 -16.60 9.08 -5.92
CA ASN A 105 -17.54 8.06 -6.42
C ASN A 105 -17.16 7.44 -7.76
N SER A 106 -15.92 7.59 -8.21
CA SER A 106 -15.50 7.04 -9.49
C SER A 106 -15.48 5.51 -9.51
N GLN A 107 -15.66 4.95 -10.70
CA GLN A 107 -15.62 3.50 -10.90
C GLN A 107 -14.18 3.05 -11.11
N TYR A 108 -13.86 1.85 -10.61
CA TYR A 108 -12.57 1.21 -10.89
C TYR A 108 -12.37 0.98 -12.39
N ASN A 109 -11.13 1.13 -12.84
CA ASN A 109 -10.73 0.82 -14.20
C ASN A 109 -11.05 -0.65 -14.53
N LYS A 110 -11.51 -0.90 -15.75
CA LYS A 110 -11.87 -2.25 -16.23
C LYS A 110 -10.71 -3.25 -16.10
N LYS A 111 -9.45 -2.79 -16.26
CA LYS A 111 -8.25 -3.63 -16.22
C LYS A 111 -8.04 -4.31 -14.87
N PHE A 112 -8.31 -3.64 -13.76
CA PHE A 112 -8.12 -4.18 -12.43
C PHE A 112 -9.39 -4.32 -11.59
N LYS A 113 -10.55 -3.96 -12.17
CA LYS A 113 -11.84 -4.00 -11.48
C LYS A 113 -12.14 -5.36 -10.85
N LEU A 114 -11.84 -6.45 -11.55
CA LEU A 114 -12.10 -7.80 -11.05
C LEU A 114 -11.20 -8.16 -9.86
N LEU A 115 -10.01 -7.57 -9.78
CA LEU A 115 -9.02 -7.84 -8.74
C LEU A 115 -9.26 -6.98 -7.49
N ILE A 116 -9.68 -5.74 -7.67
CA ILE A 116 -9.91 -4.78 -6.57
C ILE A 116 -11.33 -4.86 -6.01
N ARG A 117 -12.34 -5.10 -6.87
CA ARG A 117 -13.75 -5.09 -6.46
C ARG A 117 -14.09 -6.06 -5.32
N PRO A 118 -13.48 -7.25 -5.20
CA PRO A 118 -13.75 -8.15 -4.09
C PRO A 118 -13.13 -7.70 -2.77
N LEU A 119 -12.21 -6.72 -2.78
CA LEU A 119 -11.54 -6.24 -1.58
C LEU A 119 -12.45 -5.28 -0.83
N ASP A 120 -12.42 -5.38 0.49
CA ASP A 120 -13.03 -4.37 1.34
C ASP A 120 -12.31 -3.04 1.13
N TYR A 121 -13.07 -1.96 1.03
CA TYR A 121 -12.53 -0.62 0.83
C TYR A 121 -12.88 0.30 2.01
N ILE A 122 -12.05 1.30 2.20
CA ILE A 122 -12.29 2.39 3.15
C ILE A 122 -13.01 3.52 2.41
N ASP A 123 -14.19 3.93 2.89
CA ASP A 123 -14.93 5.06 2.32
C ASP A 123 -14.56 6.36 3.03
N TYR A 124 -13.61 7.08 2.43
CA TYR A 124 -13.16 8.37 2.95
C TYR A 124 -14.19 9.49 2.67
N LEU A 125 -14.96 9.35 1.59
CA LEU A 125 -15.90 10.39 1.16
C LEU A 125 -17.05 10.55 2.15
N GLU A 126 -17.59 9.45 2.65
CA GLU A 126 -18.77 9.47 3.54
C GLU A 126 -18.42 10.04 4.92
N ASN A 127 -17.33 9.59 5.52
CA ASN A 127 -16.90 10.06 6.85
C ASN A 127 -15.38 9.97 7.02
N PRO A 128 -14.64 11.04 6.68
CA PRO A 128 -13.18 11.06 6.73
C PRO A 128 -12.58 10.63 8.07
N LYS A 129 -13.14 11.08 9.19
CA LYS A 129 -12.61 10.75 10.54
C LYS A 129 -12.75 9.26 10.85
N ASN A 130 -13.87 8.65 10.52
CA ASN A 130 -14.05 7.22 10.71
C ASN A 130 -13.20 6.42 9.72
N ALA A 131 -13.10 6.86 8.47
CA ALA A 131 -12.26 6.25 7.46
C ALA A 131 -10.79 6.18 7.91
N LEU A 132 -10.23 7.24 8.48
CA LEU A 132 -8.86 7.25 9.00
C LEU A 132 -8.67 6.26 10.16
N LYS A 133 -9.64 6.14 11.06
CA LYS A 133 -9.59 5.12 12.14
C LYS A 133 -9.66 3.70 11.58
N ASP A 134 -10.52 3.45 10.61
CA ASP A 134 -10.68 2.15 9.99
C ASP A 134 -9.44 1.77 9.18
N LEU A 135 -8.81 2.76 8.52
CA LEU A 135 -7.56 2.58 7.81
C LEU A 135 -6.43 2.16 8.77
N LEU A 136 -6.28 2.84 9.91
CA LEU A 136 -5.30 2.46 10.93
C LEU A 136 -5.53 1.05 11.47
N ARG A 137 -6.78 0.67 11.72
CA ARG A 137 -7.13 -0.69 12.16
C ARG A 137 -6.76 -1.74 11.11
N ALA A 138 -7.09 -1.47 9.83
CA ALA A 138 -6.77 -2.37 8.73
C ALA A 138 -5.26 -2.56 8.57
N ILE A 139 -4.48 -1.48 8.64
CA ILE A 139 -3.02 -1.53 8.59
C ILE A 139 -2.46 -2.37 9.75
N ASN A 140 -2.89 -2.09 10.97
CA ASN A 140 -2.39 -2.80 12.15
C ASN A 140 -2.72 -4.30 12.09
N LYS A 141 -3.92 -4.65 11.65
CA LYS A 141 -4.32 -6.06 11.45
C LYS A 141 -3.38 -6.75 10.46
N VAL A 142 -3.12 -6.17 9.31
CA VAL A 142 -2.20 -6.76 8.32
C VAL A 142 -0.78 -6.89 8.87
N LYS A 143 -0.29 -5.89 9.63
CA LYS A 143 1.02 -5.95 10.28
C LYS A 143 1.10 -7.09 11.28
N GLU A 144 0.06 -7.31 12.07
CA GLU A 144 -0.03 -8.42 13.03
C GLU A 144 -0.05 -9.78 12.33
N ASP A 145 -0.84 -9.92 11.26
CA ASP A 145 -0.93 -11.15 10.46
C ASP A 145 0.43 -11.52 9.85
N ILE A 146 1.14 -10.53 9.29
CA ILE A 146 2.50 -10.72 8.75
C ILE A 146 3.47 -11.15 9.86
N ALA A 147 3.44 -10.49 11.01
CA ALA A 147 4.32 -10.82 12.13
C ALA A 147 4.04 -12.22 12.69
N GLN A 148 2.78 -12.63 12.73
CA GLN A 148 2.41 -13.98 13.15
C GLN A 148 2.93 -15.03 12.16
N LYS A 149 2.71 -14.83 10.87
CA LYS A 149 3.20 -15.74 9.81
C LYS A 149 4.72 -15.89 9.88
N GLN A 150 5.46 -14.81 10.06
CA GLN A 150 6.92 -14.85 10.18
C GLN A 150 7.37 -15.67 11.41
N ARG A 151 6.71 -15.51 12.56
CA ARG A 151 7.00 -16.31 13.76
C ARG A 151 6.73 -17.80 13.57
N GLU A 152 5.68 -18.15 12.85
CA GLU A 152 5.34 -19.54 12.54
C GLU A 152 6.35 -20.17 11.59
N GLU A 153 6.77 -19.44 10.55
CA GLU A 153 7.81 -19.87 9.62
C GLU A 153 9.16 -20.09 10.31
N GLU A 154 9.55 -19.20 11.22
CA GLU A 154 10.78 -19.31 11.98
C GLU A 154 10.78 -20.54 12.89
N LYS A 155 9.69 -20.78 13.63
CA LYS A 155 9.53 -22.00 14.46
C LYS A 155 9.66 -23.27 13.62
N LEU A 156 8.99 -23.31 12.48
CA LEU A 156 9.03 -24.46 11.56
C LEU A 156 10.44 -24.70 11.02
N ARG A 157 11.16 -23.63 10.70
CA ARG A 157 12.57 -23.71 10.27
C ARG A 157 13.47 -24.28 11.36
N GLU A 158 13.35 -23.79 12.59
CA GLU A 158 14.12 -24.30 13.73
C GLU A 158 13.83 -25.79 13.99
N GLU A 159 12.55 -26.21 13.95
CA GLU A 159 12.19 -27.62 14.10
C GLU A 159 12.81 -28.50 13.02
N ARG A 160 12.80 -28.04 11.75
CA ARG A 160 13.44 -28.76 10.63
C ARG A 160 14.94 -28.91 10.85
N GLU A 161 15.61 -27.88 11.33
CA GLU A 161 17.04 -27.90 11.62
C GLU A 161 17.35 -28.87 12.78
N ARG A 162 16.59 -28.84 13.87
CA ARG A 162 16.72 -29.80 14.99
C ARG A 162 16.53 -31.25 14.56
N ARG A 163 15.54 -31.52 13.67
CA ARG A 163 15.31 -32.87 13.12
C ARG A 163 16.49 -33.34 12.25
N LYS A 164 17.08 -32.47 11.45
CA LYS A 164 18.28 -32.78 10.64
C LYS A 164 19.48 -33.10 11.51
N GLN A 165 19.70 -32.36 12.59
CA GLN A 165 20.82 -32.61 13.53
C GLN A 165 20.67 -33.94 14.26
N ARG A 166 19.44 -34.32 14.68
CA ARG A 166 19.15 -35.62 15.32
C ARG A 166 19.40 -36.81 14.41
N LYS A 167 19.28 -36.68 13.09
CA LYS A 167 19.49 -37.76 12.12
C LYS A 167 20.96 -37.92 11.75
N LYS A 168 21.84 -36.99 12.12
CA LYS A 168 23.31 -37.05 11.85
C LYS A 168 24.10 -37.64 13.03
N LYS A 169 23.45 -37.88 14.16
CA LYS A 169 23.99 -38.60 15.32
C LYS A 169 23.54 -40.05 15.29
#